data_129b0a3615ac0ee8ddfa67571b771175
#
_entry.id   129b0a3615ac0ee8ddfa67571b771175
#
_cell.length_a   1.000
_cell.length_b   1.000
_cell.length_c   1.000
_cell.angle_alpha   90.00
_cell.angle_beta   90.00
_cell.angle_gamma   90.00
#
_symmetry.space_group_name_H-M   'P 1'
#
loop_
_entity.id
_entity.type
_entity.pdbx_description
1 polymer ?
#
loop_
_entity_poly.entity_id
_entity_poly.type
_entity_poly.pdbx_seq_one_letter_code
_entity_poly.pdbx_strand_id
1 'polypeptide(L)'
;MQSTRLRKRLFGQFYTPAPIVKLIAKLTIKTRNDRILDPAAGDGVFVEGVYKRLLELGASPNSAQKQIVAIEVDPEAYSRAKDRLSRVKILNTDFFEVYLSKFDAIVGNPPYIEQREIGRKSAIRNAVLSNEKRTKMNARAGIYAYFIVHSAKLLNEDGLLCFVVSSSWLDSIWGIDLQNFILDNFVVRSIIAFSRDVFSEAMVETVILLLQKCSSESKRARNTAKFVLLKKELGIDRIAEHVENSDSCQSDSVRVIVKRQTDLYKIRHWGEVFREGFVHAKLLQNGLLVPLHNLADVEYCFKEGAYDFFILSKEDVRKWDIEGRYLKPVISSPASIETYNIITEDIKERILLVDEPKNKLKATRVLSYIEKGESSGIEIKRGIMRGKKIIGFNNLPTFRSKKLWYSLRKGQPCPILVPAFVRNRFFAIRNDAKAYATANFYGIRPFNDNYILPMLAFLNSSLAALVIELKARTSMGRGLLDIRSYTLRSLPVPDFSRIDQIHSARLSELFSRMCKAAREGRKSEVERIKVELDDLLFDALGIKTEKEMIINSLDELRVTRSKRSAAEMLVIA
;
A
#
# COMPACT_ATOMS: atom_id res chain seq x y z
N MET A 1 -6.09 31.92 -4.79
CA MET A 1 -6.34 30.45 -4.81
C MET A 1 -5.10 29.62 -5.17
N GLN A 2 -4.27 29.96 -6.15
CA GLN A 2 -3.04 29.18 -6.49
C GLN A 2 -1.99 29.20 -5.37
N SER A 3 -1.78 30.32 -4.67
CA SER A 3 -0.83 30.43 -3.55
C SER A 3 -1.21 29.54 -2.36
N THR A 4 -2.50 29.41 -2.06
CA THR A 4 -3.02 28.56 -0.97
C THR A 4 -2.86 27.07 -1.27
N ARG A 5 -3.04 26.64 -2.53
CA ARG A 5 -2.78 25.25 -2.96
C ARG A 5 -1.30 24.88 -2.91
N LEU A 6 -0.42 25.82 -3.29
CA LEU A 6 1.03 25.60 -3.26
C LEU A 6 1.53 25.48 -1.80
N ARG A 7 1.04 26.31 -0.88
CA ARG A 7 1.34 26.25 0.55
C ARG A 7 0.83 24.98 1.22
N LYS A 8 -0.42 24.56 0.95
CA LYS A 8 -0.94 23.28 1.44
C LYS A 8 -0.05 22.09 1.04
N ARG A 9 0.55 22.15 -0.13
CA ARG A 9 1.52 21.15 -0.61
C ARG A 9 2.88 21.24 0.10
N LEU A 10 3.37 22.47 0.34
CA LEU A 10 4.68 22.70 0.96
C LEU A 10 4.72 22.34 2.45
N PHE A 11 3.64 22.58 3.18
CA PHE A 11 3.55 22.34 4.63
C PHE A 11 2.74 21.10 5.01
N GLY A 12 2.16 20.37 4.04
CA GLY A 12 1.36 19.16 4.28
C GLY A 12 0.16 19.38 5.20
N GLN A 13 -0.41 20.60 5.21
CA GLN A 13 -1.51 20.99 6.10
C GLN A 13 -2.83 20.41 5.62
N PHE A 14 -3.39 19.49 6.40
CA PHE A 14 -4.74 18.94 6.19
C PHE A 14 -5.64 19.36 7.35
N TYR A 15 -6.84 19.82 7.02
CA TYR A 15 -7.85 20.18 8.00
C TYR A 15 -8.42 18.93 8.67
N THR A 16 -8.44 18.91 10.03
CA THR A 16 -9.05 17.81 10.78
C THR A 16 -10.47 18.20 11.20
N PRO A 17 -11.51 17.43 10.84
CA PRO A 17 -12.89 17.72 11.24
C PRO A 17 -13.06 17.77 12.77
N ALA A 18 -13.91 18.70 13.25
CA ALA A 18 -14.15 18.89 14.68
C ALA A 18 -14.59 17.61 15.43
N PRO A 19 -15.43 16.71 14.87
CA PRO A 19 -15.76 15.44 15.53
C PRO A 19 -14.55 14.55 15.80
N ILE A 20 -13.56 14.54 14.88
CA ILE A 20 -12.32 13.77 15.06
C ILE A 20 -11.45 14.37 16.17
N VAL A 21 -11.33 15.70 16.20
CA VAL A 21 -10.61 16.40 17.28
C VAL A 21 -11.24 16.09 18.62
N LYS A 22 -12.59 16.13 18.73
CA LYS A 22 -13.32 15.79 19.96
C LYS A 22 -13.10 14.33 20.37
N LEU A 23 -13.14 13.40 19.42
CA LEU A 23 -12.83 12.00 19.67
C LEU A 23 -11.41 11.81 20.23
N ILE A 24 -10.41 12.40 19.57
CA ILE A 24 -9.01 12.32 20.00
C ILE A 24 -8.83 12.91 21.39
N ALA A 25 -9.39 14.09 21.67
CA ALA A 25 -9.33 14.71 22.98
C ALA A 25 -9.99 13.81 24.07
N LYS A 26 -11.14 13.17 23.76
CA LYS A 26 -11.79 12.23 24.69
C LYS A 26 -10.96 10.96 24.95
N LEU A 27 -10.31 10.42 23.90
CA LEU A 27 -9.50 9.20 24.01
C LEU A 27 -8.19 9.45 24.78
N THR A 28 -7.63 10.67 24.75
CA THR A 28 -6.30 10.96 25.28
C THR A 28 -6.31 11.72 26.60
N ILE A 29 -7.22 12.67 26.80
CA ILE A 29 -7.22 13.53 27.99
C ILE A 29 -8.15 12.92 29.03
N LYS A 30 -7.57 12.42 30.13
CA LYS A 30 -8.30 11.63 31.13
C LYS A 30 -8.57 12.42 32.41
N THR A 31 -7.73 13.40 32.74
CA THR A 31 -7.88 14.21 33.96
C THR A 31 -7.81 15.70 33.65
N ARG A 32 -8.39 16.51 34.52
CA ARG A 32 -8.33 17.98 34.45
C ARG A 32 -6.93 18.55 34.65
N ASN A 33 -5.96 17.73 35.06
CA ASN A 33 -4.60 18.15 35.38
C ASN A 33 -3.57 17.68 34.31
N ASP A 34 -4.01 16.97 33.26
CA ASP A 34 -3.14 16.49 32.22
C ASP A 34 -2.43 17.67 31.51
N ARG A 35 -1.14 17.53 31.26
CA ARG A 35 -0.36 18.45 30.43
C ARG A 35 -0.30 17.94 29.02
N ILE A 36 -0.69 18.80 28.07
CA ILE A 36 -0.91 18.40 26.69
C ILE A 36 0.03 19.16 25.75
N LEU A 37 0.58 18.43 24.75
CA LEU A 37 1.34 19.00 23.65
C LEU A 37 0.62 18.74 22.32
N ASP A 38 0.51 19.80 21.51
CA ASP A 38 0.25 19.70 20.07
C ASP A 38 1.51 20.10 19.30
N PRO A 39 2.24 19.16 18.68
CA PRO A 39 3.53 19.45 18.05
C PRO A 39 3.42 20.04 16.64
N ALA A 40 2.22 20.15 16.07
CA ALA A 40 1.95 20.70 14.74
C ALA A 40 0.56 21.35 14.70
N ALA A 41 0.40 22.44 15.44
CA ALA A 41 -0.91 23.01 15.80
C ALA A 41 -1.72 23.54 14.60
N GLY A 42 -1.07 23.87 13.47
CA GLY A 42 -1.75 24.46 12.33
C GLY A 42 -2.46 25.75 12.71
N ASP A 43 -3.77 25.80 12.44
CA ASP A 43 -4.62 26.93 12.82
C ASP A 43 -5.23 26.83 14.24
N GLY A 44 -4.78 25.86 15.06
CA GLY A 44 -5.17 25.70 16.46
C GLY A 44 -6.42 24.88 16.73
N VAL A 45 -6.94 24.12 15.77
CA VAL A 45 -8.17 23.32 15.94
C VAL A 45 -8.02 22.25 17.04
N PHE A 46 -6.88 21.57 17.12
CA PHE A 46 -6.61 20.62 18.21
C PHE A 46 -6.46 21.34 19.55
N VAL A 47 -5.78 22.47 19.57
CA VAL A 47 -5.61 23.29 20.79
C VAL A 47 -6.97 23.69 21.37
N GLU A 48 -7.92 24.10 20.51
CA GLU A 48 -9.29 24.43 20.93
C GLU A 48 -10.05 23.20 21.46
N GLY A 49 -9.94 22.05 20.78
CA GLY A 49 -10.59 20.81 21.19
C GLY A 49 -10.06 20.28 22.53
N VAL A 50 -8.76 20.34 22.74
CA VAL A 50 -8.08 20.02 24.02
C VAL A 50 -8.54 20.95 25.14
N TYR A 51 -8.56 22.25 24.89
CA TYR A 51 -9.04 23.23 25.86
C TYR A 51 -10.49 22.95 26.30
N LYS A 52 -11.39 22.71 25.35
CA LYS A 52 -12.80 22.34 25.66
C LYS A 52 -12.86 21.07 26.51
N ARG A 53 -12.04 20.07 26.18
CA ARG A 53 -12.01 18.81 26.93
C ARG A 53 -11.54 18.99 28.38
N LEU A 54 -10.54 19.80 28.62
CA LEU A 54 -10.08 20.12 29.99
C LEU A 54 -11.17 20.81 30.80
N LEU A 55 -11.93 21.74 30.19
CA LEU A 55 -13.08 22.38 30.85
C LEU A 55 -14.19 21.37 31.17
N GLU A 56 -14.51 20.44 30.24
CA GLU A 56 -15.47 19.35 30.49
C GLU A 56 -15.06 18.48 31.69
N LEU A 57 -13.76 18.31 31.91
CA LEU A 57 -13.21 17.56 33.04
C LEU A 57 -13.12 18.38 34.35
N GLY A 58 -13.57 19.64 34.32
CA GLY A 58 -13.62 20.50 35.50
C GLY A 58 -12.35 21.33 35.74
N ALA A 59 -11.47 21.52 34.75
CA ALA A 59 -10.39 22.48 34.83
C ALA A 59 -10.94 23.91 34.79
N SER A 60 -10.37 24.83 35.55
CA SER A 60 -10.68 26.24 35.36
C SER A 60 -10.09 26.75 34.03
N PRO A 61 -10.69 27.78 33.40
CA PRO A 61 -10.16 28.33 32.15
C PRO A 61 -8.67 28.69 32.20
N ASN A 62 -8.24 29.28 33.29
CA ASN A 62 -6.84 29.68 33.46
C ASN A 62 -5.90 28.47 33.65
N SER A 63 -6.35 27.43 34.36
CA SER A 63 -5.60 26.18 34.49
C SER A 63 -5.49 25.46 33.12
N ALA A 64 -6.61 25.29 32.41
CA ALA A 64 -6.63 24.64 31.13
C ALA A 64 -5.68 25.29 30.11
N GLN A 65 -5.62 26.63 30.06
CA GLN A 65 -4.70 27.37 29.20
C GLN A 65 -3.22 27.11 29.51
N LYS A 66 -2.87 27.00 30.79
CA LYS A 66 -1.49 26.76 31.25
C LYS A 66 -1.02 25.32 30.99
N GLN A 67 -1.94 24.38 30.87
CA GLN A 67 -1.64 22.96 30.66
C GLN A 67 -1.37 22.62 29.19
N ILE A 68 -1.71 23.52 28.27
CA ILE A 68 -1.54 23.29 26.84
C ILE A 68 -0.30 23.99 26.33
N VAL A 69 0.53 23.25 25.59
CA VAL A 69 1.63 23.79 24.80
C VAL A 69 1.39 23.38 23.34
N ALA A 70 1.60 24.30 22.43
CA ALA A 70 1.45 24.05 21.01
C ALA A 70 2.66 24.55 20.23
N ILE A 71 2.98 23.92 19.10
CA ILE A 71 4.10 24.29 18.24
C ILE A 71 3.59 24.41 16.82
N GLU A 72 3.99 25.46 16.12
CA GLU A 72 3.71 25.64 14.70
C GLU A 72 4.89 26.33 14.01
N VAL A 73 5.38 25.72 12.95
CA VAL A 73 6.54 26.23 12.19
C VAL A 73 6.16 27.30 11.18
N ASP A 74 4.93 27.23 10.62
CA ASP A 74 4.42 28.23 9.68
C ASP A 74 3.95 29.50 10.44
N PRO A 75 4.59 30.68 10.22
CA PRO A 75 4.22 31.91 10.92
C PRO A 75 2.78 32.36 10.71
N GLU A 76 2.19 32.10 9.53
CA GLU A 76 0.80 32.48 9.27
C GLU A 76 -0.20 31.58 9.99
N ALA A 77 0.06 30.27 10.03
CA ALA A 77 -0.74 29.34 10.81
C ALA A 77 -0.62 29.61 12.31
N TYR A 78 0.60 29.88 12.77
CA TYR A 78 0.86 30.34 14.15
C TYR A 78 0.04 31.58 14.51
N SER A 79 0.00 32.61 13.65
CA SER A 79 -0.79 33.82 13.92
C SER A 79 -2.27 33.47 14.08
N ARG A 80 -2.85 32.68 13.16
CA ARG A 80 -4.26 32.25 13.28
C ARG A 80 -4.55 31.45 14.54
N ALA A 81 -3.64 30.55 14.93
CA ALA A 81 -3.78 29.78 16.16
C ALA A 81 -3.72 30.69 17.40
N LYS A 82 -2.85 31.69 17.38
CA LYS A 82 -2.68 32.67 18.48
C LYS A 82 -3.90 33.58 18.62
N ASP A 83 -4.52 34.00 17.51
CA ASP A 83 -5.76 34.77 17.52
C ASP A 83 -6.92 33.99 18.11
N ARG A 84 -6.97 32.67 17.86
CA ARG A 84 -8.01 31.76 18.34
C ARG A 84 -7.91 31.49 19.85
N LEU A 85 -6.69 31.36 20.38
CA LEU A 85 -6.41 31.05 21.78
C LEU A 85 -5.20 31.83 22.32
N SER A 86 -5.35 33.14 22.46
CA SER A 86 -4.28 34.08 22.81
C SER A 86 -3.53 33.79 24.10
N ARG A 87 -4.17 33.13 25.07
CA ARG A 87 -3.59 32.82 26.39
C ARG A 87 -2.92 31.46 26.48
N VAL A 88 -3.05 30.61 25.45
CA VAL A 88 -2.34 29.34 25.39
C VAL A 88 -0.89 29.57 24.95
N LYS A 89 0.03 28.79 25.49
CA LYS A 89 1.45 28.84 25.07
C LYS A 89 1.61 28.19 23.70
N ILE A 90 1.69 29.02 22.66
CA ILE A 90 1.98 28.57 21.28
C ILE A 90 3.38 29.07 20.92
N LEU A 91 4.24 28.21 20.38
CA LEU A 91 5.62 28.52 19.98
C LEU A 91 5.71 28.48 18.44
N ASN A 92 6.26 29.56 17.85
CA ASN A 92 6.55 29.58 16.41
C ASN A 92 7.99 29.07 16.20
N THR A 93 8.15 27.77 16.05
CA THR A 93 9.45 27.11 15.92
C THR A 93 9.30 25.70 15.34
N ASP A 94 10.42 25.07 14.99
CA ASP A 94 10.44 23.68 14.57
C ASP A 94 10.32 22.74 15.79
N PHE A 95 9.40 21.77 15.73
CA PHE A 95 9.19 20.78 16.78
C PHE A 95 10.45 19.98 17.14
N PHE A 96 11.33 19.76 16.18
CA PHE A 96 12.55 18.97 16.39
C PHE A 96 13.69 19.78 17.05
N GLU A 97 13.53 21.10 17.18
CA GLU A 97 14.54 22.02 17.75
C GLU A 97 14.19 22.47 19.19
N VAL A 98 13.03 22.07 19.73
CA VAL A 98 12.59 22.51 21.05
C VAL A 98 12.96 21.55 22.17
N TYR A 99 13.35 22.12 23.30
CA TYR A 99 13.55 21.40 24.56
C TYR A 99 12.35 21.67 25.48
N LEU A 100 11.56 20.63 25.73
CA LEU A 100 10.35 20.70 26.54
C LEU A 100 10.38 19.65 27.65
N SER A 101 9.72 19.97 28.78
CA SER A 101 9.39 18.97 29.79
C SER A 101 8.38 17.96 29.26
N LYS A 102 8.26 16.82 29.92
CA LYS A 102 7.35 15.76 29.53
C LYS A 102 5.87 16.13 29.69
N PHE A 103 5.02 15.45 28.93
CA PHE A 103 3.58 15.62 28.84
C PHE A 103 2.83 14.33 29.17
N ASP A 104 1.59 14.47 29.62
CA ASP A 104 0.70 13.33 29.88
C ASP A 104 -0.03 12.91 28.61
N ALA A 105 -0.25 13.85 27.68
CA ALA A 105 -0.83 13.57 26.37
C ALA A 105 -0.13 14.39 25.27
N ILE A 106 0.05 13.75 24.10
CA ILE A 106 0.47 14.42 22.85
C ILE A 106 -0.56 14.09 21.78
N VAL A 107 -1.17 15.13 21.21
CA VAL A 107 -2.23 15.02 20.22
C VAL A 107 -1.95 15.89 19.02
N GLY A 108 -2.47 15.55 17.85
CA GLY A 108 -2.32 16.41 16.67
C GLY A 108 -2.46 15.66 15.33
N ASN A 109 -2.24 16.42 14.28
CA ASN A 109 -2.20 15.94 12.90
C ASN A 109 -0.86 16.36 12.26
N PRO A 110 0.23 15.60 12.51
CA PRO A 110 1.55 15.94 11.95
C PRO A 110 1.53 15.93 10.42
N PRO A 111 2.37 16.74 9.75
CA PRO A 111 2.35 16.90 8.30
C PRO A 111 2.65 15.61 7.54
N TYR A 112 1.96 15.40 6.37
CA TYR A 112 2.13 14.21 5.50
C TYR A 112 3.05 14.48 4.32
N ILE A 113 4.16 15.19 4.54
CA ILE A 113 5.09 15.53 3.48
C ILE A 113 5.91 14.31 3.07
N GLU A 114 5.83 13.94 1.79
CA GLU A 114 6.68 12.88 1.23
C GLU A 114 8.13 13.34 1.08
N GLN A 115 9.02 12.36 1.08
CA GLN A 115 10.47 12.47 1.13
C GLN A 115 11.14 13.39 0.10
N ARG A 116 10.48 13.65 -1.02
CA ARG A 116 11.09 14.33 -2.18
C ARG A 116 11.07 15.85 -2.10
N GLU A 117 10.36 16.40 -1.14
CA GLU A 117 10.10 17.86 -1.06
C GLU A 117 10.83 18.56 0.10
N ILE A 118 11.58 17.83 0.95
CA ILE A 118 12.22 18.43 2.13
C ILE A 118 13.75 18.36 2.03
N GLY A 119 14.38 19.49 1.69
CA GLY A 119 15.83 19.65 1.83
C GLY A 119 16.35 19.50 3.28
N ARG A 120 15.48 19.62 4.29
CA ARG A 120 15.75 19.51 5.73
C ARG A 120 15.67 18.08 6.29
N LYS A 121 15.19 17.11 5.54
CA LYS A 121 14.87 15.77 6.09
C LYS A 121 16.09 15.01 6.62
N SER A 122 17.24 15.17 5.99
CA SER A 122 18.48 14.55 6.48
C SER A 122 18.90 15.10 7.84
N ALA A 123 18.73 16.42 8.06
CA ALA A 123 19.00 17.07 9.34
C ALA A 123 18.03 16.60 10.43
N ILE A 124 16.72 16.59 10.15
CA ILE A 124 15.68 16.08 11.06
C ILE A 124 15.95 14.61 11.41
N ARG A 125 16.22 13.77 10.41
CA ARG A 125 16.57 12.36 10.63
C ARG A 125 17.77 12.22 11.56
N ASN A 126 18.83 12.96 11.31
CA ASN A 126 20.02 12.91 12.15
C ASN A 126 19.75 13.42 13.56
N ALA A 127 19.04 14.54 13.73
CA ALA A 127 18.67 15.08 15.03
C ALA A 127 17.80 14.12 15.86
N VAL A 128 16.82 13.47 15.22
CA VAL A 128 15.90 12.55 15.91
C VAL A 128 16.54 11.21 16.22
N LEU A 129 17.35 10.65 15.28
CA LEU A 129 17.91 9.32 15.41
C LEU A 129 19.30 9.29 16.05
N SER A 130 20.07 10.40 16.09
CA SER A 130 21.40 10.45 16.69
C SER A 130 21.41 10.07 18.18
N ASN A 131 20.33 10.33 18.89
CA ASN A 131 20.15 9.99 20.30
C ASN A 131 19.47 8.63 20.54
N GLU A 132 19.14 7.90 19.46
CA GLU A 132 18.41 6.63 19.51
C GLU A 132 19.25 5.52 18.87
N LYS A 133 20.25 5.01 19.59
CA LYS A 133 21.21 3.99 19.09
C LYS A 133 20.57 2.71 18.54
N ARG A 134 19.29 2.42 18.85
CA ARG A 134 18.55 1.24 18.40
C ARG A 134 17.48 1.52 17.34
N THR A 135 17.14 2.78 17.09
CA THR A 135 16.06 3.11 16.16
C THR A 135 16.60 3.23 14.74
N LYS A 136 16.33 2.21 13.92
CA LYS A 136 16.52 2.28 12.47
C LYS A 136 15.24 2.82 11.85
N MET A 137 15.32 3.86 11.05
CA MET A 137 14.18 4.38 10.29
C MET A 137 14.58 4.48 8.83
N ASN A 138 13.81 3.85 7.96
CA ASN A 138 14.05 3.86 6.53
C ASN A 138 14.03 5.30 6.00
N ALA A 139 14.97 5.62 5.12
CA ALA A 139 15.05 6.94 4.52
C ALA A 139 13.77 7.36 3.75
N ARG A 140 12.87 6.45 3.42
CA ARG A 140 11.58 6.72 2.77
C ARG A 140 10.42 6.99 3.75
N ALA A 141 10.63 6.91 5.05
CA ALA A 141 9.59 7.17 6.04
C ALA A 141 9.01 8.58 5.90
N GLY A 142 7.70 8.76 6.01
CA GLY A 142 7.06 10.08 6.05
C GLY A 142 7.51 10.88 7.29
N ILE A 143 7.42 12.21 7.23
CA ILE A 143 7.88 13.07 8.34
C ILE A 143 7.14 12.77 9.65
N TYR A 144 5.87 12.39 9.58
CA TYR A 144 5.07 12.03 10.77
C TYR A 144 5.66 10.85 11.57
N ALA A 145 6.45 9.95 10.94
CA ALA A 145 7.15 8.89 11.66
C ALA A 145 8.18 9.46 12.62
N TYR A 146 8.88 10.53 12.23
CA TYR A 146 9.84 11.23 13.10
C TYR A 146 9.13 12.02 14.22
N PHE A 147 7.92 12.55 13.95
CA PHE A 147 7.08 13.13 14.99
C PHE A 147 6.73 12.09 16.07
N ILE A 148 6.37 10.86 15.68
CA ILE A 148 6.09 9.77 16.63
C ILE A 148 7.34 9.44 17.45
N VAL A 149 8.50 9.27 16.80
CA VAL A 149 9.77 8.96 17.48
C VAL A 149 10.16 10.06 18.46
N HIS A 150 10.07 11.33 18.05
CA HIS A 150 10.42 12.47 18.90
C HIS A 150 9.43 12.63 20.06
N SER A 151 8.14 12.46 19.81
CA SER A 151 7.09 12.51 20.83
C SER A 151 7.28 11.46 21.93
N ALA A 152 7.81 10.27 21.59
CA ALA A 152 8.09 9.23 22.58
C ALA A 152 9.03 9.67 23.69
N LYS A 153 9.91 10.65 23.44
CA LYS A 153 10.85 11.23 24.43
C LYS A 153 10.17 12.25 25.34
N LEU A 154 9.13 12.91 24.83
CA LEU A 154 8.40 13.97 25.50
C LEU A 154 7.18 13.47 26.29
N LEU A 155 6.87 12.17 26.24
CA LEU A 155 5.80 11.57 27.04
C LEU A 155 6.28 11.10 28.39
N ASN A 156 5.45 11.30 29.41
CA ASN A 156 5.54 10.60 30.68
C ASN A 156 5.35 9.09 30.46
N GLU A 157 5.82 8.27 31.40
CA GLU A 157 5.43 6.85 31.44
C GLU A 157 3.91 6.77 31.60
N ASP A 158 3.27 5.85 30.91
CA ASP A 158 1.82 5.70 30.75
C ASP A 158 1.12 6.89 30.04
N GLY A 159 1.84 7.93 29.61
CA GLY A 159 1.30 9.03 28.81
C GLY A 159 0.79 8.59 27.43
N LEU A 160 -0.19 9.29 26.90
CA LEU A 160 -0.91 8.93 25.68
C LEU A 160 -0.46 9.77 24.46
N LEU A 161 -0.22 9.11 23.35
CA LEU A 161 -0.03 9.74 22.04
C LEU A 161 -1.22 9.40 21.15
N CYS A 162 -1.85 10.41 20.57
CA CYS A 162 -2.91 10.20 19.60
C CYS A 162 -2.75 11.13 18.40
N PHE A 163 -2.34 10.55 17.28
CA PHE A 163 -2.12 11.27 16.04
C PHE A 163 -3.06 10.80 14.93
N VAL A 164 -3.48 11.76 14.10
CA VAL A 164 -4.00 11.47 12.77
C VAL A 164 -2.79 11.35 11.85
N VAL A 165 -2.60 10.22 11.19
CA VAL A 165 -1.45 9.97 10.30
C VAL A 165 -1.90 9.29 9.01
N SER A 166 -1.14 9.44 7.92
CA SER A 166 -1.39 8.68 6.70
C SER A 166 -1.36 7.18 6.98
N SER A 167 -2.30 6.42 6.40
CA SER A 167 -2.35 4.95 6.51
C SER A 167 -1.24 4.23 5.74
N SER A 168 -0.48 4.94 4.90
CA SER A 168 0.52 4.35 3.99
C SER A 168 1.60 3.51 4.69
N TRP A 169 1.94 3.80 5.95
CA TRP A 169 2.92 3.04 6.72
C TRP A 169 2.45 1.64 7.11
N LEU A 170 1.15 1.42 7.14
CA LEU A 170 0.57 0.11 7.47
C LEU A 170 0.90 -0.96 6.42
N ASP A 171 1.08 -0.55 5.15
CA ASP A 171 1.28 -1.46 4.01
C ASP A 171 2.61 -1.25 3.27
N SER A 172 3.48 -0.36 3.76
CA SER A 172 4.76 -0.07 3.10
C SER A 172 5.94 -0.78 3.77
N ILE A 173 6.96 -1.10 2.96
CA ILE A 173 8.21 -1.70 3.49
C ILE A 173 8.88 -0.78 4.52
N TRP A 174 8.87 0.53 4.29
CA TRP A 174 9.45 1.48 5.24
C TRP A 174 8.64 1.59 6.55
N GLY A 175 7.37 1.24 6.51
CA GLY A 175 6.49 1.24 7.69
C GLY A 175 6.88 0.18 8.72
N ILE A 176 7.58 -0.89 8.32
CA ILE A 176 8.04 -1.94 9.23
C ILE A 176 8.95 -1.37 10.32
N ASP A 177 9.84 -0.44 9.98
CA ASP A 177 10.73 0.18 10.96
C ASP A 177 9.93 1.00 11.99
N LEU A 178 8.88 1.73 11.54
CA LEU A 178 7.98 2.45 12.42
C LEU A 178 7.15 1.51 13.29
N GLN A 179 6.63 0.41 12.73
CA GLN A 179 5.88 -0.62 13.46
C GLN A 179 6.73 -1.20 14.59
N ASN A 180 7.97 -1.58 14.30
CA ASN A 180 8.90 -2.10 15.32
C ASN A 180 9.18 -1.05 16.41
N PHE A 181 9.45 0.21 16.03
CA PHE A 181 9.63 1.28 17.00
C PHE A 181 8.40 1.44 17.92
N ILE A 182 7.20 1.40 17.36
CA ILE A 182 5.95 1.48 18.12
C ILE A 182 5.84 0.31 19.10
N LEU A 183 6.07 -0.92 18.64
CA LEU A 183 5.99 -2.13 19.49
C LEU A 183 7.03 -2.12 20.63
N ASP A 184 8.20 -1.56 20.38
CA ASP A 184 9.29 -1.52 21.37
C ASP A 184 9.11 -0.42 22.43
N ASN A 185 8.33 0.62 22.14
CA ASN A 185 8.21 1.80 23.00
C ASN A 185 6.83 2.07 23.58
N PHE A 186 5.79 1.42 23.03
CA PHE A 186 4.41 1.71 23.38
C PHE A 186 3.57 0.45 23.56
N VAL A 187 2.57 0.56 24.40
CA VAL A 187 1.35 -0.24 24.32
C VAL A 187 0.52 0.32 23.19
N VAL A 188 0.21 -0.49 22.18
CA VAL A 188 -0.71 -0.12 21.10
C VAL A 188 -2.13 -0.27 21.60
N ARG A 189 -2.81 0.85 21.89
CA ARG A 189 -4.17 0.85 22.39
C ARG A 189 -5.15 0.61 21.25
N SER A 190 -5.06 1.41 20.19
CA SER A 190 -5.92 1.25 19.03
C SER A 190 -5.35 1.91 17.78
N ILE A 191 -5.70 1.35 16.61
CA ILE A 191 -5.56 1.99 15.31
C ILE A 191 -6.96 2.06 14.71
N ILE A 192 -7.44 3.28 14.43
CA ILE A 192 -8.80 3.51 13.94
C ILE A 192 -8.71 3.95 12.48
N ALA A 193 -9.32 3.18 11.59
CA ALA A 193 -9.45 3.48 10.17
C ALA A 193 -10.91 3.82 9.83
N PHE A 194 -11.10 4.54 8.73
CA PHE A 194 -12.41 4.98 8.27
C PHE A 194 -12.70 4.42 6.88
N SER A 195 -13.95 3.94 6.66
CA SER A 195 -14.45 3.77 5.31
C SER A 195 -14.85 5.14 4.72
N ARG A 196 -14.97 5.22 3.39
CA ARG A 196 -15.29 6.49 2.70
C ARG A 196 -16.67 7.05 3.03
N ASP A 197 -17.59 6.19 3.45
CA ASP A 197 -18.96 6.60 3.76
C ASP A 197 -19.05 7.42 5.06
N VAL A 198 -17.93 7.53 5.81
CA VAL A 198 -17.91 8.17 7.14
C VAL A 198 -17.32 9.58 7.10
N PHE A 199 -16.36 9.86 6.17
CA PHE A 199 -15.67 11.16 6.12
C PHE A 199 -15.30 11.58 4.70
N SER A 200 -15.14 12.90 4.51
CA SER A 200 -14.69 13.49 3.26
C SER A 200 -13.35 12.88 2.78
N GLU A 201 -13.09 12.97 1.49
CA GLU A 201 -11.95 12.36 0.78
C GLU A 201 -10.57 12.50 1.44
N ALA A 202 -10.34 13.58 2.20
CA ALA A 202 -9.07 13.84 2.89
C ALA A 202 -8.76 12.82 4.02
N MET A 203 -9.77 12.13 4.58
CA MET A 203 -9.60 11.23 5.73
C MET A 203 -9.44 9.75 5.36
N VAL A 204 -9.76 9.37 4.14
CA VAL A 204 -9.77 7.95 3.72
C VAL A 204 -8.38 7.31 3.71
N GLU A 205 -7.35 8.11 3.50
CA GLU A 205 -5.95 7.64 3.51
C GLU A 205 -5.27 7.87 4.87
N THR A 206 -6.06 8.12 5.93
CA THR A 206 -5.53 8.36 7.27
C THR A 206 -6.06 7.35 8.29
N VAL A 207 -5.32 7.24 9.39
CA VAL A 207 -5.72 6.48 10.57
C VAL A 207 -5.50 7.33 11.81
N ILE A 208 -6.31 7.11 12.85
CA ILE A 208 -6.01 7.61 14.19
C ILE A 208 -5.19 6.53 14.89
N LEU A 209 -4.00 6.90 15.32
CA LEU A 209 -3.07 6.04 16.03
C LEU A 209 -3.05 6.43 17.52
N LEU A 210 -3.59 5.56 18.38
CA LEU A 210 -3.62 5.75 19.83
C LEU A 210 -2.61 4.81 20.50
N LEU A 211 -1.59 5.39 21.09
CA LEU A 211 -0.47 4.71 21.74
C LEU A 211 -0.33 5.17 23.20
N GLN A 212 0.12 4.28 24.07
CA GLN A 212 0.47 4.59 25.44
C GLN A 212 1.95 4.33 25.67
N LYS A 213 2.70 5.32 26.14
CA LYS A 213 4.13 5.16 26.46
C LYS A 213 4.32 4.06 27.51
N CYS A 214 5.21 3.12 27.22
CA CYS A 214 5.45 1.99 28.12
C CYS A 214 6.88 1.47 28.00
N SER A 215 7.66 1.61 29.06
CA SER A 215 9.02 1.06 29.15
C SER A 215 9.04 -0.44 29.43
N SER A 216 7.99 -0.96 30.09
CA SER A 216 7.90 -2.36 30.51
C SER A 216 7.58 -3.29 29.36
N GLU A 217 8.55 -4.14 28.97
CA GLU A 217 8.37 -5.17 27.95
C GLU A 217 7.24 -6.16 28.32
N SER A 218 7.16 -6.57 29.60
CA SER A 218 6.13 -7.49 30.06
C SER A 218 4.71 -6.90 29.95
N LYS A 219 4.53 -5.60 30.22
CA LYS A 219 3.24 -4.92 30.00
C LYS A 219 2.89 -4.91 28.50
N ARG A 220 3.84 -4.56 27.62
CA ARG A 220 3.63 -4.57 26.17
C ARG A 220 3.30 -5.97 25.64
N ALA A 221 3.99 -7.00 26.13
CA ALA A 221 3.76 -8.39 25.72
C ALA A 221 2.36 -8.92 26.10
N ARG A 222 1.79 -8.45 27.20
CA ARG A 222 0.43 -8.83 27.66
C ARG A 222 -0.68 -8.02 26.99
N ASN A 223 -0.34 -6.94 26.28
CA ASN A 223 -1.32 -6.07 25.67
C ASN A 223 -2.02 -6.73 24.47
N THR A 224 -3.26 -6.33 24.27
CA THR A 224 -4.03 -6.56 23.05
C THR A 224 -4.29 -5.24 22.34
N ALA A 225 -3.86 -5.15 21.08
CA ALA A 225 -4.08 -3.99 20.22
C ALA A 225 -5.42 -4.11 19.49
N LYS A 226 -6.16 -3.02 19.39
CA LYS A 226 -7.46 -2.96 18.69
C LYS A 226 -7.32 -2.28 17.35
N PHE A 227 -7.81 -2.94 16.30
CA PHE A 227 -7.93 -2.39 14.95
C PHE A 227 -9.41 -2.12 14.71
N VAL A 228 -9.79 -0.84 14.67
CA VAL A 228 -11.18 -0.41 14.57
C VAL A 228 -11.42 0.17 13.18
N LEU A 229 -12.31 -0.46 12.40
CA LEU A 229 -12.75 0.05 11.11
C LEU A 229 -14.17 0.61 11.24
N LEU A 230 -14.31 1.92 11.12
CA LEU A 230 -15.61 2.60 11.10
C LEU A 230 -16.17 2.55 9.66
N LYS A 231 -17.30 1.86 9.49
CA LYS A 231 -17.96 1.65 8.20
C LYS A 231 -19.07 2.68 7.93
N LYS A 232 -19.71 3.18 9.00
CA LYS A 232 -20.74 4.22 8.98
C LYS A 232 -20.44 5.24 10.07
N GLU A 233 -21.08 6.38 10.00
CA GLU A 233 -21.01 7.41 11.02
C GLU A 233 -21.54 6.88 12.35
N LEU A 234 -20.78 7.07 13.42
CA LEU A 234 -21.10 6.68 14.79
C LEU A 234 -20.87 7.85 15.73
N GLY A 235 -21.68 7.92 16.79
CA GLY A 235 -21.46 8.89 17.86
C GLY A 235 -20.10 8.67 18.56
N ILE A 236 -19.47 9.78 18.97
CA ILE A 236 -18.12 9.79 19.57
C ILE A 236 -18.05 8.86 20.78
N ASP A 237 -19.10 8.81 21.60
CA ASP A 237 -19.13 7.97 22.79
C ASP A 237 -19.11 6.48 22.45
N ARG A 238 -19.86 6.07 21.43
CA ARG A 238 -19.83 4.68 20.94
C ARG A 238 -18.49 4.31 20.32
N ILE A 239 -17.86 5.23 19.58
CA ILE A 239 -16.51 4.98 19.04
C ILE A 239 -15.52 4.79 20.19
N ALA A 240 -15.56 5.65 21.21
CA ALA A 240 -14.70 5.55 22.38
C ALA A 240 -14.92 4.22 23.13
N GLU A 241 -16.18 3.79 23.29
CA GLU A 241 -16.52 2.49 23.89
C GLU A 241 -15.91 1.32 23.12
N HIS A 242 -16.03 1.29 21.79
CA HIS A 242 -15.41 0.26 20.96
C HIS A 242 -13.89 0.25 21.08
N VAL A 243 -13.26 1.42 21.19
CA VAL A 243 -11.80 1.55 21.38
C VAL A 243 -11.38 1.04 22.77
N GLU A 244 -12.13 1.33 23.81
CA GLU A 244 -11.74 1.02 25.19
C GLU A 244 -12.15 -0.39 25.62
N ASN A 245 -13.37 -0.83 25.33
CA ASN A 245 -14.02 -1.96 25.99
C ASN A 245 -14.37 -3.15 25.08
N SER A 246 -14.36 -2.98 23.74
CA SER A 246 -14.84 -4.06 22.88
C SER A 246 -13.84 -5.16 22.67
N ASP A 247 -14.32 -6.40 22.67
CA ASP A 247 -13.67 -7.54 22.05
C ASP A 247 -13.82 -7.49 20.52
N SER A 248 -13.27 -8.50 19.82
CA SER A 248 -13.45 -8.59 18.37
C SER A 248 -14.94 -8.68 18.02
N CYS A 249 -15.42 -7.74 17.24
CA CYS A 249 -16.83 -7.69 16.82
C CYS A 249 -16.96 -7.15 15.39
N GLN A 250 -18.09 -7.47 14.76
CA GLN A 250 -18.43 -6.97 13.43
C GLN A 250 -19.92 -6.63 13.37
N SER A 251 -20.21 -5.41 12.91
CA SER A 251 -21.55 -4.93 12.59
C SER A 251 -21.54 -4.18 11.26
N ASP A 252 -22.70 -3.68 10.84
CA ASP A 252 -22.81 -2.80 9.67
C ASP A 252 -22.06 -1.48 9.82
N SER A 253 -21.87 -1.01 11.06
CA SER A 253 -21.30 0.31 11.35
C SER A 253 -19.84 0.26 11.78
N VAL A 254 -19.40 -0.84 12.39
CA VAL A 254 -18.04 -0.97 12.92
C VAL A 254 -17.54 -2.42 12.85
N ARG A 255 -16.24 -2.56 12.60
CA ARG A 255 -15.51 -3.81 12.81
C ARG A 255 -14.37 -3.53 13.77
N VAL A 256 -14.26 -4.35 14.82
CA VAL A 256 -13.16 -4.35 15.78
C VAL A 256 -12.44 -5.69 15.68
N ILE A 257 -11.13 -5.67 15.47
CA ILE A 257 -10.27 -6.85 15.47
C ILE A 257 -9.24 -6.66 16.57
N VAL A 258 -9.18 -7.61 17.49
CA VAL A 258 -8.24 -7.61 18.62
C VAL A 258 -7.11 -8.57 18.31
N LYS A 259 -5.86 -8.10 18.46
CA LYS A 259 -4.64 -8.90 18.27
C LYS A 259 -3.73 -8.78 19.49
N ARG A 260 -3.10 -9.86 19.92
CA ARG A 260 -2.01 -9.76 20.91
C ARG A 260 -0.89 -8.90 20.33
N GLN A 261 -0.36 -7.99 21.10
CA GLN A 261 0.73 -7.12 20.62
C GLN A 261 1.96 -7.91 20.18
N THR A 262 2.25 -9.04 20.84
CA THR A 262 3.33 -9.95 20.44
C THR A 262 3.14 -10.55 19.05
N ASP A 263 1.90 -10.75 18.62
CA ASP A 263 1.63 -11.30 17.28
C ASP A 263 1.84 -10.27 16.17
N LEU A 264 1.76 -8.97 16.51
CA LEU A 264 1.99 -7.89 15.54
C LEU A 264 3.44 -7.86 15.01
N TYR A 265 4.43 -8.37 15.76
CA TYR A 265 5.80 -8.54 15.25
C TYR A 265 5.89 -9.51 14.06
N LYS A 266 4.94 -10.47 13.96
CA LYS A 266 4.88 -11.46 12.89
C LYS A 266 4.13 -10.94 11.66
N ILE A 267 3.32 -9.88 11.83
CA ILE A 267 2.51 -9.28 10.76
C ILE A 267 3.33 -8.18 10.10
N ARG A 268 3.82 -8.45 8.90
CA ARG A 268 4.69 -7.52 8.16
C ARG A 268 3.98 -6.23 7.76
N HIS A 269 2.69 -6.30 7.46
CA HIS A 269 1.87 -5.17 7.02
C HIS A 269 0.60 -5.10 7.86
N TRP A 270 0.53 -4.17 8.82
CA TRP A 270 -0.61 -4.07 9.74
C TRP A 270 -1.92 -3.67 9.05
N GLY A 271 -1.86 -3.13 7.83
CA GLY A 271 -3.06 -2.92 7.01
C GLY A 271 -3.80 -4.21 6.65
N GLU A 272 -3.10 -5.36 6.67
CA GLU A 272 -3.72 -6.68 6.49
C GLU A 272 -4.75 -6.96 7.58
N VAL A 273 -4.51 -6.52 8.82
CA VAL A 273 -5.42 -6.75 9.96
C VAL A 273 -6.79 -6.14 9.70
N PHE A 274 -6.87 -4.94 9.11
CA PHE A 274 -8.15 -4.33 8.76
C PHE A 274 -8.90 -5.08 7.66
N ARG A 275 -8.18 -5.79 6.81
CA ARG A 275 -8.71 -6.60 5.71
C ARG A 275 -8.98 -8.05 6.13
N GLU A 276 -8.35 -8.52 7.22
CA GLU A 276 -8.59 -9.86 7.76
C GLU A 276 -10.08 -10.02 8.11
N GLY A 277 -10.79 -10.81 7.26
CA GLY A 277 -12.07 -11.38 7.63
C GLY A 277 -11.85 -12.65 8.47
N PHE A 278 -12.88 -13.13 9.14
CA PHE A 278 -12.90 -14.41 9.88
C PHE A 278 -12.40 -15.60 9.03
N VAL A 279 -12.63 -15.54 7.72
CA VAL A 279 -12.21 -16.52 6.72
C VAL A 279 -10.69 -16.66 6.61
N HIS A 280 -9.94 -15.55 6.64
CA HIS A 280 -8.48 -15.59 6.44
C HIS A 280 -7.76 -16.33 7.58
N ALA A 281 -8.19 -16.09 8.82
CA ALA A 281 -7.61 -16.78 9.98
C ALA A 281 -7.84 -18.29 9.91
N LYS A 282 -9.04 -18.72 9.48
CA LYS A 282 -9.42 -20.13 9.38
C LYS A 282 -8.69 -20.86 8.23
N LEU A 283 -8.51 -20.17 7.09
CA LEU A 283 -7.78 -20.70 5.94
C LEU A 283 -6.30 -20.98 6.24
N LEU A 284 -5.64 -20.14 7.04
CA LEU A 284 -4.25 -20.34 7.41
C LEU A 284 -4.03 -21.45 8.45
N GLN A 285 -5.07 -21.81 9.23
CA GLN A 285 -4.99 -22.88 10.25
C GLN A 285 -5.00 -24.28 9.65
N ASN A 286 -5.44 -24.44 8.41
CA ASN A 286 -5.65 -25.76 7.79
C ASN A 286 -4.36 -26.49 7.39
N GLY A 287 -3.21 -25.82 7.39
CA GLY A 287 -1.90 -26.42 7.05
C GLY A 287 -1.76 -26.92 5.61
N LEU A 288 -2.81 -26.76 4.78
CA LEU A 288 -2.82 -27.13 3.35
C LEU A 288 -2.39 -25.99 2.43
N LEU A 289 -2.28 -24.77 2.99
CA LEU A 289 -1.81 -23.60 2.25
C LEU A 289 -0.37 -23.29 2.65
N VAL A 290 0.47 -23.06 1.65
CA VAL A 290 1.87 -22.67 1.82
C VAL A 290 2.14 -21.37 1.07
N PRO A 291 3.12 -20.55 1.47
CA PRO A 291 3.51 -19.39 0.69
C PRO A 291 3.96 -19.78 -0.71
N LEU A 292 3.54 -19.02 -1.74
CA LEU A 292 3.88 -19.30 -3.13
C LEU A 292 5.38 -19.48 -3.37
N HIS A 293 6.24 -18.75 -2.64
CA HIS A 293 7.70 -18.87 -2.78
C HIS A 293 8.25 -20.24 -2.37
N ASN A 294 7.48 -21.08 -1.69
CA ASN A 294 7.87 -22.48 -1.41
C ASN A 294 7.69 -23.38 -2.64
N LEU A 295 6.87 -22.99 -3.60
CA LEU A 295 6.52 -23.80 -4.78
C LEU A 295 6.97 -23.19 -6.10
N ALA A 296 7.31 -21.91 -6.13
CA ALA A 296 7.64 -21.19 -7.36
C ALA A 296 8.53 -19.97 -7.12
N ASP A 297 9.35 -19.64 -8.11
CA ASP A 297 9.97 -18.32 -8.20
C ASP A 297 8.96 -17.29 -8.70
N VAL A 298 9.01 -16.08 -8.11
CA VAL A 298 8.27 -14.92 -8.56
C VAL A 298 9.24 -13.88 -9.09
N GLU A 299 9.20 -13.65 -10.38
CA GLU A 299 10.09 -12.75 -11.10
C GLU A 299 9.40 -11.44 -11.45
N TYR A 300 10.11 -10.33 -11.35
CA TYR A 300 9.70 -9.06 -11.91
C TYR A 300 9.99 -9.07 -13.41
N CYS A 301 8.99 -8.90 -14.26
CA CYS A 301 9.17 -8.88 -15.69
C CYS A 301 9.95 -7.63 -16.16
N PHE A 302 10.23 -7.49 -17.45
CA PHE A 302 11.11 -6.46 -17.99
C PHE A 302 10.69 -5.05 -17.62
N LYS A 303 11.59 -4.29 -17.01
CA LYS A 303 11.46 -2.85 -16.84
C LYS A 303 12.29 -2.17 -17.94
N GLU A 304 11.63 -1.87 -19.03
CA GLU A 304 12.25 -1.33 -20.25
C GLU A 304 12.80 0.09 -20.06
N GLY A 305 12.15 0.90 -19.24
CA GLY A 305 12.58 2.29 -18.95
C GLY A 305 12.37 3.29 -20.09
N ALA A 306 12.21 2.82 -21.32
CA ALA A 306 11.85 3.59 -22.51
C ALA A 306 10.98 2.72 -23.42
N TYR A 307 9.66 2.70 -23.14
CA TYR A 307 8.70 1.89 -23.87
C TYR A 307 8.79 2.13 -25.38
N ASP A 308 8.74 3.38 -25.81
CA ASP A 308 8.71 3.80 -27.21
C ASP A 308 9.99 3.41 -28.00
N PHE A 309 11.06 2.99 -27.31
CA PHE A 309 12.28 2.50 -27.94
C PHE A 309 12.39 0.97 -27.93
N PHE A 310 12.03 0.33 -26.82
CA PHE A 310 12.26 -1.11 -26.66
C PHE A 310 11.11 -1.98 -27.16
N ILE A 311 9.88 -1.45 -27.18
CA ILE A 311 8.71 -2.18 -27.62
C ILE A 311 8.30 -1.71 -29.02
N LEU A 312 8.39 -2.62 -29.98
CA LEU A 312 8.17 -2.33 -31.39
C LEU A 312 6.90 -3.03 -31.87
N SER A 313 6.09 -2.27 -32.61
CA SER A 313 4.96 -2.81 -33.37
C SER A 313 5.45 -3.60 -34.58
N LYS A 314 4.53 -4.35 -35.23
CA LYS A 314 4.86 -5.01 -36.50
C LYS A 314 5.27 -4.01 -37.60
N GLU A 315 4.73 -2.80 -37.55
CA GLU A 315 5.04 -1.71 -38.49
C GLU A 315 6.45 -1.17 -38.25
N ASP A 316 6.82 -0.95 -36.96
CA ASP A 316 8.16 -0.49 -36.62
C ASP A 316 9.23 -1.51 -37.03
N VAL A 317 8.97 -2.79 -36.80
CA VAL A 317 9.87 -3.87 -37.22
C VAL A 317 10.09 -3.86 -38.72
N ARG A 318 9.03 -3.71 -39.52
CA ARG A 318 9.11 -3.62 -41.00
C ARG A 318 9.83 -2.35 -41.45
N LYS A 319 9.49 -1.21 -40.86
CA LYS A 319 10.06 0.10 -41.21
C LYS A 319 11.57 0.15 -41.00
N TRP A 320 12.08 -0.47 -39.93
CA TRP A 320 13.48 -0.46 -39.55
C TRP A 320 14.24 -1.68 -40.06
N ASP A 321 13.53 -2.67 -40.58
CA ASP A 321 14.09 -3.95 -41.08
C ASP A 321 15.04 -4.61 -40.08
N ILE A 322 14.64 -4.57 -38.77
CA ILE A 322 15.48 -5.08 -37.67
C ILE A 322 15.56 -6.61 -37.76
N GLU A 323 16.77 -7.12 -37.61
CA GLU A 323 17.03 -8.55 -37.68
C GLU A 323 16.33 -9.33 -36.58
N GLY A 324 15.64 -10.40 -36.95
CA GLY A 324 14.78 -11.19 -36.07
C GLY A 324 15.49 -11.77 -34.83
N ARG A 325 16.83 -11.95 -34.88
CA ARG A 325 17.61 -12.42 -33.74
C ARG A 325 17.58 -11.47 -32.54
N TYR A 326 17.39 -10.16 -32.78
CA TYR A 326 17.30 -9.12 -31.74
C TYR A 326 15.86 -8.88 -31.26
N LEU A 327 14.89 -9.52 -31.87
CA LEU A 327 13.48 -9.33 -31.62
C LEU A 327 12.88 -10.57 -30.94
N LYS A 328 12.21 -10.38 -29.80
CA LYS A 328 11.49 -11.44 -29.10
C LYS A 328 10.01 -11.09 -28.94
N PRO A 329 9.11 -12.09 -28.95
CA PRO A 329 7.70 -11.84 -28.69
C PRO A 329 7.51 -11.23 -27.31
N VAL A 330 6.66 -10.19 -27.18
CA VAL A 330 6.40 -9.53 -25.91
C VAL A 330 4.95 -9.18 -25.72
N ILE A 331 4.51 -9.19 -24.45
CA ILE A 331 3.23 -8.68 -23.99
C ILE A 331 3.48 -7.49 -23.08
N SER A 332 2.95 -6.34 -23.47
CA SER A 332 3.21 -5.08 -22.78
C SER A 332 2.10 -4.69 -21.80
N SER A 333 0.84 -5.09 -22.05
CA SER A 333 -0.32 -4.65 -21.29
C SER A 333 -1.30 -5.78 -20.96
N PRO A 334 -1.74 -5.91 -19.69
CA PRO A 334 -2.83 -6.82 -19.32
C PRO A 334 -4.17 -6.46 -19.94
N ALA A 335 -4.39 -5.20 -20.31
CA ALA A 335 -5.65 -4.72 -20.88
C ALA A 335 -5.98 -5.31 -22.26
N SER A 336 -4.96 -5.80 -22.98
CA SER A 336 -5.13 -6.44 -24.30
C SER A 336 -5.46 -7.93 -24.23
N ILE A 337 -5.57 -8.51 -23.01
CA ILE A 337 -5.73 -9.96 -22.82
C ILE A 337 -7.15 -10.25 -22.35
N GLU A 338 -7.91 -10.92 -23.21
CA GLU A 338 -9.29 -11.36 -22.94
C GLU A 338 -9.40 -12.85 -22.59
N THR A 339 -8.31 -13.59 -22.77
CA THR A 339 -8.23 -15.05 -22.57
C THR A 339 -7.41 -15.42 -21.33
N TYR A 340 -7.39 -16.70 -20.96
CA TYR A 340 -6.58 -17.23 -19.84
C TYR A 340 -5.27 -17.90 -20.31
N ASN A 341 -5.03 -17.93 -21.61
CA ASN A 341 -3.75 -18.32 -22.19
C ASN A 341 -3.40 -17.41 -23.36
N ILE A 342 -2.10 -17.29 -23.62
CA ILE A 342 -1.53 -16.51 -24.70
C ILE A 342 -0.82 -17.46 -25.65
N ILE A 343 -1.20 -17.42 -26.93
CA ILE A 343 -0.57 -18.16 -28.01
C ILE A 343 0.16 -17.21 -28.96
N THR A 344 0.92 -17.74 -29.88
CA THR A 344 1.79 -16.95 -30.80
C THR A 344 1.00 -15.92 -31.61
N GLU A 345 -0.23 -16.24 -31.99
CA GLU A 345 -1.14 -15.40 -32.78
C GLU A 345 -1.59 -14.14 -32.04
N ASP A 346 -1.62 -14.19 -30.70
CA ASP A 346 -2.00 -13.06 -29.85
C ASP A 346 -0.91 -11.98 -29.79
N ILE A 347 0.33 -12.30 -30.21
CA ILE A 347 1.48 -11.42 -30.06
C ILE A 347 1.52 -10.36 -31.16
N LYS A 348 1.29 -9.12 -30.77
CA LYS A 348 1.30 -7.95 -31.66
C LYS A 348 2.62 -7.18 -31.65
N GLU A 349 3.40 -7.32 -30.59
CA GLU A 349 4.60 -6.53 -30.33
C GLU A 349 5.85 -7.39 -30.18
N ARG A 350 7.00 -6.75 -30.36
CA ARG A 350 8.32 -7.35 -30.15
C ARG A 350 9.14 -6.49 -29.19
N ILE A 351 9.90 -7.14 -28.33
CA ILE A 351 10.90 -6.46 -27.49
C ILE A 351 12.26 -6.55 -28.15
N LEU A 352 12.97 -5.42 -28.17
CA LEU A 352 14.34 -5.32 -28.65
C LEU A 352 15.31 -5.78 -27.55
N LEU A 353 16.06 -6.81 -27.82
CA LEU A 353 17.10 -7.37 -26.92
C LEU A 353 18.44 -7.42 -27.64
N VAL A 354 19.32 -6.49 -27.30
CA VAL A 354 20.67 -6.36 -27.86
C VAL A 354 21.69 -6.32 -26.72
N ASP A 355 22.60 -7.27 -26.69
CA ASP A 355 23.66 -7.37 -25.68
C ASP A 355 25.05 -7.06 -26.23
N GLU A 356 25.14 -6.87 -27.55
CA GLU A 356 26.41 -6.68 -28.25
C GLU A 356 26.83 -5.21 -28.28
N PRO A 357 28.10 -4.88 -28.10
CA PRO A 357 28.57 -3.51 -28.25
C PRO A 357 28.53 -3.06 -29.73
N LYS A 358 28.37 -1.76 -29.98
CA LYS A 358 28.16 -1.17 -31.31
C LYS A 358 29.22 -1.59 -32.36
N ASN A 359 30.46 -1.81 -31.93
CA ASN A 359 31.50 -2.25 -32.84
C ASN A 359 31.23 -3.64 -33.46
N LYS A 360 30.47 -4.50 -32.80
CA LYS A 360 30.01 -5.79 -33.33
C LYS A 360 28.71 -5.69 -34.16
N LEU A 361 28.04 -4.54 -34.10
CA LEU A 361 26.77 -4.27 -34.80
C LEU A 361 26.96 -3.53 -36.15
N LYS A 362 28.19 -3.24 -36.59
CA LYS A 362 28.50 -2.36 -37.73
C LYS A 362 27.76 -2.71 -39.04
N ALA A 363 27.44 -3.97 -39.27
CA ALA A 363 26.75 -4.44 -40.49
C ALA A 363 25.25 -4.76 -40.25
N THR A 364 24.64 -4.24 -39.18
CA THR A 364 23.27 -4.57 -38.81
C THR A 364 22.33 -3.37 -38.91
N ARG A 365 21.05 -3.62 -39.21
CA ARG A 365 19.99 -2.60 -39.20
C ARG A 365 19.70 -2.12 -37.79
N VAL A 366 19.85 -2.99 -36.78
CA VAL A 366 19.67 -2.62 -35.38
C VAL A 366 20.62 -1.51 -34.93
N LEU A 367 21.83 -1.41 -35.49
CA LEU A 367 22.73 -0.30 -35.17
C LEU A 367 22.15 1.04 -35.59
N SER A 368 21.65 1.14 -36.84
CA SER A 368 20.98 2.37 -37.33
C SER A 368 19.76 2.76 -36.47
N TYR A 369 19.01 1.78 -35.97
CA TYR A 369 17.92 2.01 -35.04
C TYR A 369 18.40 2.56 -33.68
N ILE A 370 19.49 2.02 -33.14
CA ILE A 370 20.11 2.52 -31.90
C ILE A 370 20.60 3.96 -32.06
N GLU A 371 21.30 4.26 -33.17
CA GLU A 371 21.80 5.61 -33.48
C GLU A 371 20.66 6.62 -33.67
N LYS A 372 19.57 6.20 -34.30
CA LYS A 372 18.35 7.02 -34.35
C LYS A 372 17.79 7.30 -32.96
N GLY A 373 17.79 6.29 -32.08
CA GLY A 373 17.39 6.44 -30.68
C GLY A 373 18.25 7.48 -29.93
N GLU A 374 19.54 7.59 -30.24
CA GLU A 374 20.47 8.58 -29.66
C GLU A 374 20.27 9.99 -30.17
N SER A 375 19.72 10.16 -31.37
CA SER A 375 19.45 11.46 -31.98
C SER A 375 17.99 11.93 -31.85
N SER A 376 17.09 11.11 -31.33
CA SER A 376 15.67 11.40 -31.22
C SER A 376 15.36 12.42 -30.12
N GLY A 377 14.51 13.39 -30.42
CA GLY A 377 13.93 14.29 -29.41
C GLY A 377 12.87 13.55 -28.57
N ILE A 378 13.00 13.58 -27.25
CA ILE A 378 12.14 12.87 -26.31
C ILE A 378 11.56 13.85 -25.31
N GLU A 379 10.26 13.82 -25.11
CA GLU A 379 9.59 14.50 -24.01
C GLU A 379 9.40 13.53 -22.84
N ILE A 380 9.86 13.92 -21.65
CA ILE A 380 9.73 13.11 -20.45
C ILE A 380 8.27 13.15 -19.96
N LYS A 381 7.54 12.04 -20.11
CA LYS A 381 6.11 11.95 -19.80
C LYS A 381 5.79 11.81 -18.30
N ARG A 382 6.75 11.43 -17.44
CA ARG A 382 6.52 11.10 -16.01
C ARG A 382 7.68 11.55 -15.11
N GLY A 383 7.40 11.71 -13.81
CA GLY A 383 8.39 12.03 -12.78
C GLY A 383 8.70 13.53 -12.65
N ILE A 384 9.74 13.86 -11.88
CA ILE A 384 10.15 15.25 -11.55
C ILE A 384 10.52 16.07 -12.81
N MET A 385 10.98 15.39 -13.86
CA MET A 385 11.37 16.02 -15.12
C MET A 385 10.27 16.01 -16.17
N ARG A 386 9.00 15.74 -15.82
CA ARG A 386 7.88 15.73 -16.76
C ARG A 386 7.80 17.05 -17.55
N GLY A 387 7.61 16.94 -18.88
CA GLY A 387 7.55 18.07 -19.81
C GLY A 387 8.91 18.55 -20.30
N LYS A 388 10.04 18.11 -19.72
CA LYS A 388 11.36 18.45 -20.26
C LYS A 388 11.64 17.65 -21.52
N LYS A 389 12.18 18.35 -22.54
CA LYS A 389 12.67 17.74 -23.77
C LYS A 389 14.16 17.42 -23.64
N ILE A 390 14.57 16.24 -24.02
CA ILE A 390 15.96 15.81 -24.10
C ILE A 390 16.22 15.17 -25.48
N ILE A 391 17.47 15.16 -25.90
CA ILE A 391 17.89 14.48 -27.13
C ILE A 391 18.53 13.15 -26.73
N GLY A 392 18.07 12.05 -27.32
CA GLY A 392 18.59 10.71 -27.15
C GLY A 392 18.06 9.96 -25.91
N PHE A 393 17.63 8.70 -26.11
CA PHE A 393 17.22 7.79 -25.03
C PHE A 393 18.39 7.48 -24.07
N ASN A 394 19.63 7.45 -24.56
CA ASN A 394 20.84 7.30 -23.76
C ASN A 394 21.00 8.38 -22.66
N ASN A 395 20.42 9.56 -22.86
CA ASN A 395 20.46 10.67 -21.89
C ASN A 395 19.34 10.64 -20.85
N LEU A 396 18.40 9.68 -20.94
CA LEU A 396 17.40 9.48 -19.89
C LEU A 396 18.09 9.11 -18.57
N PRO A 397 17.61 9.61 -17.41
CA PRO A 397 18.18 9.31 -16.10
C PRO A 397 18.39 7.81 -15.83
N THR A 398 17.55 6.96 -16.42
CA THR A 398 17.61 5.49 -16.28
C THR A 398 18.79 4.86 -17.04
N PHE A 399 19.29 5.51 -18.08
CA PHE A 399 20.28 4.93 -19.02
C PHE A 399 21.63 5.62 -19.04
N ARG A 400 21.74 6.91 -18.70
CA ARG A 400 22.97 7.69 -18.80
C ARG A 400 24.18 7.12 -18.04
N SER A 401 23.96 6.26 -17.06
CA SER A 401 25.03 5.59 -16.31
C SER A 401 25.34 4.19 -16.82
N LYS A 402 24.62 3.69 -17.84
CA LYS A 402 24.82 2.35 -18.38
C LYS A 402 25.83 2.35 -19.51
N LYS A 403 26.79 1.40 -19.51
CA LYS A 403 27.77 1.22 -20.56
C LYS A 403 27.12 0.91 -21.92
N LEU A 404 26.10 0.06 -21.93
CA LEU A 404 25.23 -0.23 -23.07
C LEU A 404 23.81 0.19 -22.70
N TRP A 405 23.44 1.41 -23.01
CA TRP A 405 22.14 1.98 -22.64
C TRP A 405 20.95 1.21 -23.25
N TYR A 406 21.16 0.65 -24.44
CA TYR A 406 20.19 -0.13 -25.21
C TYR A 406 20.11 -1.62 -24.80
N SER A 407 20.95 -2.06 -23.86
CA SER A 407 20.90 -3.42 -23.33
C SER A 407 19.95 -3.50 -22.12
N LEU A 408 18.99 -4.41 -22.19
CA LEU A 408 18.11 -4.77 -21.09
C LEU A 408 18.68 -5.98 -20.33
N ARG A 409 18.35 -6.06 -19.04
CA ARG A 409 18.73 -7.23 -18.23
C ARG A 409 18.15 -8.50 -18.87
N LYS A 410 18.98 -9.54 -19.01
CA LYS A 410 18.49 -10.85 -19.49
C LYS A 410 17.44 -11.41 -18.54
N GLY A 411 16.35 -11.90 -19.11
CA GLY A 411 15.30 -12.64 -18.45
C GLY A 411 14.83 -13.77 -19.37
N GLN A 412 14.02 -14.65 -18.87
CA GLN A 412 13.38 -15.69 -19.68
C GLN A 412 11.86 -15.59 -19.55
N PRO A 413 11.12 -15.99 -20.60
CA PRO A 413 9.66 -16.07 -20.49
C PRO A 413 9.23 -16.98 -19.34
N CYS A 414 8.28 -16.53 -18.54
CA CYS A 414 7.71 -17.33 -17.47
C CYS A 414 6.46 -18.07 -17.96
N PRO A 415 6.22 -19.30 -17.48
CA PRO A 415 5.05 -20.09 -17.90
C PRO A 415 3.72 -19.50 -17.42
N ILE A 416 3.73 -18.77 -16.30
CA ILE A 416 2.56 -18.11 -15.73
C ILE A 416 2.85 -16.61 -15.63
N LEU A 417 1.90 -15.79 -16.07
CA LEU A 417 1.93 -14.33 -15.95
C LEU A 417 0.75 -13.83 -15.12
N VAL A 418 1.01 -12.85 -14.26
CA VAL A 418 -0.01 -12.19 -13.40
C VAL A 418 0.11 -10.69 -13.55
N PRO A 419 -0.98 -9.94 -13.77
CA PRO A 419 -0.95 -8.49 -13.81
C PRO A 419 -0.40 -7.88 -12.51
N ALA A 420 0.48 -6.88 -12.63
CA ALA A 420 0.99 -6.12 -11.48
C ALA A 420 -0.07 -5.15 -10.93
N PHE A 421 -1.02 -4.74 -11.77
CA PHE A 421 -2.11 -3.84 -11.41
C PHE A 421 -3.45 -4.43 -11.85
N VAL A 422 -4.43 -4.44 -10.93
CA VAL A 422 -5.74 -5.03 -11.16
C VAL A 422 -6.83 -4.02 -10.83
N ARG A 423 -7.74 -3.77 -11.77
CA ARG A 423 -8.89 -2.89 -11.57
C ARG A 423 -10.15 -3.68 -11.20
N ASN A 424 -10.61 -4.52 -12.09
CA ASN A 424 -11.92 -5.19 -11.93
C ASN A 424 -11.77 -6.60 -11.36
N ARG A 425 -10.83 -7.37 -11.89
CA ARG A 425 -10.68 -8.79 -11.54
C ARG A 425 -9.19 -9.19 -11.57
N PHE A 426 -8.74 -9.93 -10.57
CA PHE A 426 -7.49 -10.64 -10.60
C PHE A 426 -7.60 -11.86 -11.53
N PHE A 427 -6.56 -12.17 -12.29
CA PHE A 427 -6.46 -13.34 -13.13
C PHE A 427 -5.00 -13.71 -13.40
N ALA A 428 -4.76 -14.98 -13.71
CA ALA A 428 -3.47 -15.50 -14.12
C ALA A 428 -3.56 -16.10 -15.53
N ILE A 429 -2.46 -16.03 -16.26
CA ILE A 429 -2.40 -16.33 -17.69
C ILE A 429 -1.35 -17.39 -17.94
N ARG A 430 -1.68 -18.43 -18.68
CA ARG A 430 -0.73 -19.41 -19.24
C ARG A 430 -0.02 -18.81 -20.45
N ASN A 431 1.29 -18.81 -20.44
CA ASN A 431 2.13 -18.23 -21.51
C ASN A 431 2.59 -19.29 -22.51
N ASP A 432 1.69 -19.80 -23.35
CA ASP A 432 2.00 -20.82 -24.37
C ASP A 432 2.89 -20.25 -25.49
N ALA A 433 2.80 -18.95 -25.76
CA ALA A 433 3.62 -18.25 -26.74
C ALA A 433 5.08 -18.09 -26.34
N LYS A 434 5.45 -18.44 -25.10
CA LYS A 434 6.77 -18.15 -24.52
C LYS A 434 7.19 -16.70 -24.74
N ALA A 435 6.22 -15.78 -24.61
CA ALA A 435 6.44 -14.36 -24.77
C ALA A 435 7.10 -13.76 -23.53
N TYR A 436 7.96 -12.79 -23.75
CA TYR A 436 8.42 -11.93 -22.66
C TYR A 436 7.27 -11.02 -22.19
N ALA A 437 7.37 -10.47 -21.00
CA ALA A 437 6.40 -9.53 -20.47
C ALA A 437 7.08 -8.29 -19.90
N THR A 438 6.41 -7.15 -19.98
CA THR A 438 6.89 -5.90 -19.37
C THR A 438 6.61 -5.87 -17.87
N ALA A 439 7.08 -4.84 -17.18
CA ALA A 439 6.87 -4.62 -15.74
C ALA A 439 5.40 -4.40 -15.33
N ASN A 440 4.46 -4.46 -16.26
CA ASN A 440 3.03 -4.54 -15.97
C ASN A 440 2.60 -5.95 -15.52
N PHE A 441 3.52 -6.90 -15.54
CA PHE A 441 3.30 -8.29 -15.10
C PHE A 441 4.39 -8.74 -14.12
N TYR A 442 4.02 -9.73 -13.32
CA TYR A 442 4.94 -10.65 -12.66
C TYR A 442 4.91 -12.00 -13.38
N GLY A 443 6.07 -12.63 -13.49
CA GLY A 443 6.20 -14.00 -13.94
C GLY A 443 6.26 -14.95 -12.73
N ILE A 444 5.57 -16.06 -12.82
CA ILE A 444 5.64 -17.15 -11.84
C ILE A 444 6.19 -18.37 -12.55
N ARG A 445 7.23 -18.96 -11.98
CA ARG A 445 7.88 -20.18 -12.46
C ARG A 445 7.82 -21.24 -11.38
N PRO A 446 6.88 -22.19 -11.44
CA PRO A 446 6.83 -23.32 -10.52
C PRO A 446 8.13 -24.15 -10.56
N PHE A 447 8.57 -24.66 -9.42
CA PHE A 447 9.73 -25.56 -9.32
C PHE A 447 9.46 -26.93 -9.93
N ASN A 448 8.17 -27.30 -10.04
CA ASN A 448 7.70 -28.52 -10.70
C ASN A 448 6.69 -28.12 -11.80
N ASP A 449 6.98 -28.47 -13.04
CA ASP A 449 6.13 -28.15 -14.18
C ASP A 449 4.73 -28.76 -14.09
N ASN A 450 4.56 -29.87 -13.40
CA ASN A 450 3.25 -30.49 -13.14
C ASN A 450 2.32 -29.59 -12.32
N TYR A 451 2.85 -28.59 -11.64
CA TYR A 451 2.06 -27.62 -10.85
C TYR A 451 1.58 -26.41 -11.69
N ILE A 452 2.02 -26.26 -12.94
CA ILE A 452 1.65 -25.11 -13.77
C ILE A 452 0.12 -25.00 -13.93
N LEU A 453 -0.53 -26.06 -14.37
CA LEU A 453 -1.99 -26.04 -14.62
C LEU A 453 -2.83 -25.98 -13.32
N PRO A 454 -2.56 -26.80 -12.28
CA PRO A 454 -3.28 -26.68 -11.00
C PRO A 454 -3.08 -25.31 -10.34
N MET A 455 -1.88 -24.72 -10.43
CA MET A 455 -1.58 -23.40 -9.91
C MET A 455 -2.35 -22.31 -10.69
N LEU A 456 -2.45 -22.42 -12.02
CA LEU A 456 -3.26 -21.53 -12.83
C LEU A 456 -4.75 -21.65 -12.50
N ALA A 457 -5.25 -22.87 -12.26
CA ALA A 457 -6.61 -23.11 -11.79
C ALA A 457 -6.86 -22.37 -10.48
N PHE A 458 -5.99 -22.58 -9.47
CA PHE A 458 -6.07 -21.88 -8.19
C PHE A 458 -6.01 -20.35 -8.36
N LEU A 459 -5.04 -19.82 -9.11
CA LEU A 459 -4.85 -18.37 -9.28
C LEU A 459 -6.04 -17.70 -9.99
N ASN A 460 -6.92 -18.46 -10.65
CA ASN A 460 -8.14 -17.97 -11.28
C ASN A 460 -9.42 -18.26 -10.46
N SER A 461 -9.29 -18.82 -9.24
CA SER A 461 -10.39 -19.10 -8.31
C SER A 461 -10.84 -17.88 -7.53
N SER A 462 -12.03 -17.97 -6.93
CA SER A 462 -12.54 -16.96 -5.99
C SER A 462 -11.69 -16.88 -4.72
N LEU A 463 -11.09 -17.99 -4.28
CA LEU A 463 -10.19 -18.00 -3.11
C LEU A 463 -8.92 -17.18 -3.36
N ALA A 464 -8.26 -17.38 -4.50
CA ALA A 464 -7.09 -16.59 -4.87
C ALA A 464 -7.45 -15.10 -5.02
N ALA A 465 -8.58 -14.80 -5.63
CA ALA A 465 -9.07 -13.43 -5.77
C ALA A 465 -9.32 -12.78 -4.40
N LEU A 466 -9.93 -13.49 -3.45
CA LEU A 466 -10.13 -13.00 -2.07
C LEU A 466 -8.79 -12.70 -1.40
N VAL A 467 -7.83 -13.61 -1.47
CA VAL A 467 -6.52 -13.41 -0.83
C VAL A 467 -5.78 -12.23 -1.45
N ILE A 468 -5.87 -12.03 -2.76
CA ILE A 468 -5.29 -10.86 -3.43
C ILE A 468 -5.99 -9.56 -3.00
N GLU A 469 -7.33 -9.52 -2.92
CA GLU A 469 -8.05 -8.34 -2.40
C GLU A 469 -7.63 -7.99 -0.96
N LEU A 470 -7.38 -9.01 -0.13
CA LEU A 470 -6.93 -8.82 1.25
C LEU A 470 -5.48 -8.33 1.36
N LYS A 471 -4.57 -8.83 0.50
CA LYS A 471 -3.12 -8.59 0.62
C LYS A 471 -2.58 -7.49 -0.29
N ALA A 472 -3.23 -7.18 -1.41
CA ALA A 472 -2.76 -6.16 -2.34
C ALA A 472 -3.05 -4.74 -1.81
N ARG A 473 -2.23 -3.78 -2.26
CA ARG A 473 -2.34 -2.37 -1.83
C ARG A 473 -3.41 -1.64 -2.64
N THR A 474 -4.21 -0.84 -1.95
CA THR A 474 -5.26 0.00 -2.57
C THR A 474 -4.86 1.48 -2.74
N SER A 475 -3.59 1.82 -2.47
CA SER A 475 -3.09 3.20 -2.33
C SER A 475 -2.84 3.96 -3.63
N MET A 476 -3.17 3.39 -4.80
CA MET A 476 -2.90 4.01 -6.11
C MET A 476 -4.05 4.90 -6.65
N GLY A 477 -5.10 5.11 -5.85
CA GLY A 477 -6.31 5.79 -6.29
C GLY A 477 -7.16 4.99 -7.29
N ARG A 478 -8.37 5.47 -7.60
CA ARG A 478 -9.31 4.88 -8.59
C ARG A 478 -9.62 3.40 -8.39
N GLY A 479 -9.53 2.89 -7.16
CA GLY A 479 -9.80 1.49 -6.85
C GLY A 479 -8.83 0.48 -7.48
N LEU A 480 -7.63 0.90 -7.88
CA LEU A 480 -6.61 0.03 -8.45
C LEU A 480 -5.90 -0.76 -7.34
N LEU A 481 -5.84 -2.09 -7.48
CA LEU A 481 -4.98 -2.94 -6.65
C LEU A 481 -3.56 -2.94 -7.23
N ASP A 482 -2.59 -2.60 -6.39
CA ASP A 482 -1.17 -2.68 -6.69
C ASP A 482 -0.62 -3.97 -6.06
N ILE A 483 -0.43 -4.98 -6.89
CA ILE A 483 0.15 -6.27 -6.49
C ILE A 483 1.66 -6.12 -6.53
N ARG A 484 2.32 -6.39 -5.40
CA ARG A 484 3.78 -6.34 -5.31
C ARG A 484 4.39 -7.74 -5.31
N SER A 485 5.67 -7.84 -5.68
CA SER A 485 6.38 -9.13 -5.67
C SER A 485 6.34 -9.82 -4.32
N TYR A 486 6.45 -9.08 -3.23
CA TYR A 486 6.35 -9.64 -1.88
C TYR A 486 4.95 -10.14 -1.55
N THR A 487 3.89 -9.49 -2.08
CA THR A 487 2.50 -9.95 -1.95
C THR A 487 2.31 -11.30 -2.62
N LEU A 488 2.81 -11.45 -3.86
CA LEU A 488 2.75 -12.73 -4.57
C LEU A 488 3.60 -13.79 -3.91
N ARG A 489 4.85 -13.48 -3.51
CA ARG A 489 5.72 -14.45 -2.82
C ARG A 489 5.10 -14.99 -1.56
N SER A 490 4.41 -14.15 -0.79
CA SER A 490 3.73 -14.55 0.45
C SER A 490 2.28 -14.99 0.23
N LEU A 491 1.80 -15.09 -1.02
CA LEU A 491 0.46 -15.54 -1.33
C LEU A 491 0.26 -16.98 -0.82
N PRO A 492 -0.71 -17.25 0.06
CA PRO A 492 -1.05 -18.60 0.43
C PRO A 492 -1.63 -19.32 -0.78
N VAL A 493 -0.99 -20.39 -1.19
CA VAL A 493 -1.42 -21.26 -2.30
C VAL A 493 -1.51 -22.70 -1.80
N PRO A 494 -2.35 -23.54 -2.40
CA PRO A 494 -2.39 -24.95 -2.05
C PRO A 494 -1.01 -25.59 -2.17
N ASP A 495 -0.66 -26.43 -1.20
CA ASP A 495 0.48 -27.31 -1.32
C ASP A 495 0.12 -28.45 -2.29
N PHE A 496 0.43 -28.27 -3.57
CA PHE A 496 0.09 -29.23 -4.61
C PHE A 496 0.73 -30.60 -4.43
N SER A 497 1.74 -30.73 -3.57
CA SER A 497 2.30 -32.05 -3.20
C SER A 497 1.38 -32.85 -2.29
N ARG A 498 0.43 -32.20 -1.61
CA ARG A 498 -0.53 -32.77 -0.68
C ARG A 498 -1.95 -32.89 -1.24
N ILE A 499 -2.19 -32.30 -2.41
CA ILE A 499 -3.44 -32.51 -3.16
C ILE A 499 -3.31 -33.83 -3.92
N ASP A 500 -4.30 -34.68 -3.79
CA ASP A 500 -4.28 -35.96 -4.50
C ASP A 500 -4.30 -35.77 -6.02
N GLN A 501 -3.84 -36.80 -6.74
CA GLN A 501 -3.67 -36.74 -8.18
C GLN A 501 -4.99 -36.54 -8.93
N ILE A 502 -6.12 -37.04 -8.42
CA ILE A 502 -7.43 -36.92 -9.06
C ILE A 502 -7.88 -35.46 -9.06
N HIS A 503 -7.82 -34.78 -7.89
CA HIS A 503 -8.14 -33.36 -7.80
C HIS A 503 -7.18 -32.52 -8.63
N SER A 504 -5.88 -32.80 -8.60
CA SER A 504 -4.89 -32.07 -9.38
C SER A 504 -5.12 -32.19 -10.90
N ALA A 505 -5.42 -33.39 -11.40
CA ALA A 505 -5.74 -33.64 -12.80
C ALA A 505 -7.03 -32.91 -13.23
N ARG A 506 -8.06 -32.95 -12.40
CA ARG A 506 -9.34 -32.30 -12.66
C ARG A 506 -9.25 -30.77 -12.64
N LEU A 507 -8.48 -30.19 -11.74
CA LEU A 507 -8.18 -28.76 -11.73
C LEU A 507 -7.49 -28.34 -13.05
N SER A 508 -6.55 -29.14 -13.53
CA SER A 508 -5.84 -28.91 -14.80
C SER A 508 -6.76 -28.99 -16.01
N GLU A 509 -7.68 -29.95 -16.00
CA GLU A 509 -8.72 -30.12 -17.03
C GLU A 509 -9.65 -28.91 -17.07
N LEU A 510 -10.20 -28.51 -15.91
CA LEU A 510 -11.10 -27.36 -15.80
C LEU A 510 -10.44 -26.08 -16.29
N PHE A 511 -9.19 -25.81 -15.92
CA PHE A 511 -8.46 -24.67 -16.42
C PHE A 511 -8.29 -24.71 -17.94
N SER A 512 -7.98 -25.88 -18.51
CA SER A 512 -7.83 -26.06 -19.96
C SER A 512 -9.16 -25.83 -20.70
N ARG A 513 -10.28 -26.32 -20.16
CA ARG A 513 -11.63 -26.05 -20.67
C ARG A 513 -11.97 -24.55 -20.61
N MET A 514 -11.61 -23.88 -19.50
CA MET A 514 -11.80 -22.44 -19.33
C MET A 514 -11.03 -21.64 -20.39
N CYS A 515 -9.79 -22.00 -20.70
CA CYS A 515 -9.00 -21.38 -21.77
C CYS A 515 -9.70 -21.53 -23.13
N LYS A 516 -10.19 -22.73 -23.46
CA LYS A 516 -10.91 -22.99 -24.70
C LYS A 516 -12.19 -22.17 -24.80
N ALA A 517 -13.03 -22.21 -23.77
CA ALA A 517 -14.29 -21.46 -23.74
C ALA A 517 -14.07 -19.95 -23.87
N ALA A 518 -13.02 -19.40 -23.22
CA ALA A 518 -12.68 -17.98 -23.32
C ALA A 518 -12.24 -17.58 -24.74
N ARG A 519 -11.43 -18.41 -25.42
CA ARG A 519 -11.01 -18.17 -26.80
C ARG A 519 -12.17 -18.21 -27.80
N GLU A 520 -13.15 -19.04 -27.55
CA GLU A 520 -14.35 -19.16 -28.36
C GLU A 520 -15.44 -18.12 -28.01
N GLY A 521 -15.13 -17.19 -27.08
CA GLY A 521 -16.07 -16.13 -26.68
C GLY A 521 -17.26 -16.61 -25.84
N ARG A 522 -17.24 -17.85 -25.34
CA ARG A 522 -18.33 -18.47 -24.56
C ARG A 522 -18.34 -18.06 -23.12
N LYS A 523 -18.68 -16.78 -22.84
CA LYS A 523 -18.60 -16.15 -21.51
C LYS A 523 -19.38 -16.88 -20.43
N SER A 524 -20.63 -17.30 -20.73
CA SER A 524 -21.46 -18.04 -19.76
C SER A 524 -20.85 -19.38 -19.35
N GLU A 525 -20.18 -20.06 -20.28
CA GLU A 525 -19.48 -21.31 -19.98
C GLU A 525 -18.24 -21.08 -19.13
N VAL A 526 -17.49 -20.00 -19.39
CA VAL A 526 -16.36 -19.59 -18.53
C VAL A 526 -16.81 -19.40 -17.10
N GLU A 527 -17.92 -18.69 -16.86
CA GLU A 527 -18.42 -18.47 -15.49
C GLU A 527 -18.90 -19.79 -14.85
N ARG A 528 -19.53 -20.67 -15.59
CA ARG A 528 -19.91 -22.02 -15.09
C ARG A 528 -18.68 -22.83 -14.68
N ILE A 529 -17.65 -22.85 -15.53
CA ILE A 529 -16.40 -23.59 -15.24
C ILE A 529 -15.71 -23.02 -13.99
N LYS A 530 -15.76 -21.70 -13.75
CA LYS A 530 -15.21 -21.12 -12.53
C LYS A 530 -15.93 -21.61 -11.27
N VAL A 531 -17.25 -21.74 -11.32
CA VAL A 531 -18.02 -22.31 -10.21
C VAL A 531 -17.60 -23.76 -9.95
N GLU A 532 -17.48 -24.58 -11.02
CA GLU A 532 -17.00 -25.97 -10.93
C GLU A 532 -15.58 -26.03 -10.34
N LEU A 533 -14.71 -25.09 -10.73
CA LEU A 533 -13.34 -24.97 -10.25
C LEU A 533 -13.28 -24.61 -8.76
N ASP A 534 -14.09 -23.65 -8.34
CA ASP A 534 -14.18 -23.25 -6.93
C ASP A 534 -14.69 -24.42 -6.08
N ASP A 535 -15.74 -25.13 -6.53
CA ASP A 535 -16.28 -26.29 -5.82
C ASP A 535 -15.25 -27.40 -5.63
N LEU A 536 -14.51 -27.72 -6.70
CA LEU A 536 -13.46 -28.74 -6.66
C LEU A 536 -12.30 -28.32 -5.76
N LEU A 537 -11.91 -27.04 -5.82
CA LEU A 537 -10.82 -26.50 -4.98
C LEU A 537 -11.20 -26.50 -3.50
N PHE A 538 -12.41 -26.09 -3.16
CA PHE A 538 -12.89 -26.06 -1.78
C PHE A 538 -13.04 -27.48 -1.21
N ASP A 539 -13.40 -28.44 -2.04
CA ASP A 539 -13.44 -29.85 -1.67
C ASP A 539 -12.02 -30.40 -1.39
N ALA A 540 -11.09 -30.16 -2.33
CA ALA A 540 -9.68 -30.56 -2.19
C ALA A 540 -8.98 -29.96 -0.97
N LEU A 541 -9.41 -28.76 -0.54
CA LEU A 541 -8.89 -28.07 0.64
C LEU A 541 -9.67 -28.36 1.93
N GLY A 542 -10.76 -29.14 1.87
CA GLY A 542 -11.61 -29.44 3.03
C GLY A 542 -12.31 -28.19 3.61
N ILE A 543 -12.59 -27.17 2.78
CA ILE A 543 -13.21 -25.90 3.18
C ILE A 543 -14.55 -25.63 2.46
N LYS A 544 -15.25 -26.68 2.10
CA LYS A 544 -16.51 -26.59 1.36
C LYS A 544 -17.60 -25.83 2.12
N THR A 545 -17.60 -25.93 3.44
CA THR A 545 -18.53 -25.25 4.34
C THR A 545 -18.31 -23.73 4.38
N GLU A 546 -17.13 -23.25 4.02
CA GLU A 546 -16.74 -21.85 4.01
C GLU A 546 -17.01 -21.14 2.65
N LYS A 547 -17.49 -21.87 1.64
CA LYS A 547 -17.66 -21.35 0.26
C LYS A 547 -18.47 -20.07 0.21
N GLU A 548 -19.68 -20.05 0.77
CA GLU A 548 -20.55 -18.87 0.77
C GLU A 548 -19.89 -17.67 1.45
N MET A 549 -19.25 -17.90 2.58
CA MET A 549 -18.56 -16.86 3.32
C MET A 549 -17.37 -16.28 2.52
N ILE A 550 -16.63 -17.10 1.79
CA ILE A 550 -15.51 -16.69 0.92
C ILE A 550 -16.04 -15.81 -0.22
N ILE A 551 -17.09 -16.24 -0.90
CA ILE A 551 -17.69 -15.52 -2.04
C ILE A 551 -18.27 -14.19 -1.56
N ASN A 552 -19.06 -14.17 -0.48
CA ASN A 552 -19.65 -12.96 0.08
C ASN A 552 -18.57 -11.96 0.52
N SER A 553 -17.49 -12.43 1.17
CA SER A 553 -16.37 -11.56 1.56
C SER A 553 -15.66 -10.96 0.37
N LEU A 554 -15.47 -11.72 -0.72
CA LEU A 554 -14.88 -11.24 -1.95
C LEU A 554 -15.74 -10.15 -2.60
N ASP A 555 -17.05 -10.34 -2.65
CA ASP A 555 -17.99 -9.39 -3.24
C ASP A 555 -18.07 -8.09 -2.41
N GLU A 556 -18.11 -8.18 -1.09
CA GLU A 556 -18.03 -7.00 -0.20
C GLU A 556 -16.75 -6.18 -0.47
N LEU A 557 -15.60 -6.83 -0.56
CA LEU A 557 -14.32 -6.16 -0.82
C LEU A 557 -14.30 -5.48 -2.20
N ARG A 558 -14.81 -6.16 -3.23
CA ARG A 558 -14.91 -5.63 -4.61
C ARG A 558 -15.86 -4.44 -4.68
N VAL A 559 -17.04 -4.53 -4.07
CA VAL A 559 -18.02 -3.43 -3.99
C VAL A 559 -17.40 -2.23 -3.28
N THR A 560 -16.76 -2.44 -2.14
CA THR A 560 -16.08 -1.39 -1.39
C THR A 560 -15.00 -0.72 -2.22
N ARG A 561 -14.22 -1.50 -2.98
CA ARG A 561 -13.16 -1.00 -3.85
C ARG A 561 -13.70 -0.27 -5.10
N SER A 562 -14.79 -0.76 -5.70
CA SER A 562 -15.41 -0.14 -6.89
C SER A 562 -16.10 1.18 -6.57
N LYS A 563 -16.77 1.30 -5.44
CA LYS A 563 -17.31 2.57 -4.92
C LYS A 563 -16.19 3.61 -4.74
N ARG A 564 -14.99 3.18 -4.35
CA ARG A 564 -13.77 4.01 -4.32
C ARG A 564 -13.41 4.56 -5.69
N SER A 565 -13.58 3.81 -6.77
CA SER A 565 -13.29 4.24 -8.14
C SER A 565 -14.30 5.23 -8.69
N ALA A 566 -15.59 5.07 -8.40
CA ALA A 566 -16.66 5.93 -8.89
C ALA A 566 -16.64 7.32 -8.25
N ALA A 567 -16.38 7.42 -6.95
CA ALA A 567 -16.27 8.70 -6.24
C ALA A 567 -15.10 9.56 -6.75
N GLU A 568 -13.96 8.94 -7.13
CA GLU A 568 -12.80 9.67 -7.68
C GLU A 568 -13.05 10.20 -9.10
N MET A 569 -13.92 9.57 -9.90
CA MET A 569 -14.26 10.08 -11.24
C MET A 569 -15.17 11.31 -11.19
N LEU A 570 -16.04 11.44 -10.18
CA LEU A 570 -16.92 12.59 -9.98
C LEU A 570 -16.20 13.87 -9.54
N VAL A 571 -14.98 13.76 -9.02
CA VAL A 571 -14.16 14.91 -8.57
C VAL A 571 -13.27 15.47 -9.67
N ILE A 572 -13.11 14.76 -10.78
CA ILE A 572 -12.25 15.17 -11.92
C ILE A 572 -13.10 15.72 -13.08
N ALA A 573 -14.41 15.51 -13.07
CA ALA A 573 -15.39 16.12 -13.97
C ALA A 573 -15.92 17.43 -13.36
#